data_bb510e7dde58f99853268054bce9e817
#
_entry.id   bb510e7dde58f99853268054bce9e817
#
_cell.length_a   1.000
_cell.length_b   1.000
_cell.length_c   1.000
_cell.angle_alpha   90.00
_cell.angle_beta   90.00
_cell.angle_gamma   90.00
#
_symmetry.space_group_name_H-M   'P 1'
#
loop_
_entity.id
_entity.type
_entity.pdbx_description
1 polymer ?
#
loop_
_entity_poly.entity_id
_entity_poly.type
_entity_poly.pdbx_seq_one_letter_code
_entity_poly.pdbx_strand_id
1 'polypeptide(L)'
;MLGGDRRRLELAYSLMFTLPGTPVLRYGDELGMGDDLSLKERTCCRTPMQWSTEPNGGFTKSDKPVVPVISDGPYGYEHVNAAEQRRDPNSMLNWTERIIRMRKEVPEVGWGEFEILKTGDAAVLAIRYDWRNNSVLFLHNFAKDPREFEFSTGIEGKIGDRLVNLLTADHSTAGENGKHCVCLEGYGYRWYRVGGLDYLLKRTEF
;
A
#
# COMPACT_ATOMS: atom_id res chain seq x y z
N MET A 1 -9.55 12.34 -7.98
CA MET A 1 -10.28 11.19 -7.42
C MET A 1 -9.99 10.98 -5.94
N LEU A 2 -8.74 10.90 -5.50
CA LEU A 2 -8.39 10.73 -4.06
C LEU A 2 -8.23 12.06 -3.29
N GLY A 3 -8.45 13.21 -3.93
CA GLY A 3 -8.46 14.55 -3.32
C GLY A 3 -7.10 15.02 -2.82
N GLY A 4 -5.98 14.46 -3.28
CA GLY A 4 -4.64 14.81 -2.81
C GLY A 4 -4.31 14.33 -1.40
N ASP A 5 -5.20 13.58 -0.75
CA ASP A 5 -4.93 13.00 0.58
C ASP A 5 -4.01 11.78 0.43
N ARG A 6 -2.81 11.91 0.98
CA ARG A 6 -1.78 10.88 0.95
C ARG A 6 -2.23 9.56 1.59
N ARG A 7 -2.97 9.60 2.69
CA ARG A 7 -3.45 8.40 3.38
C ARG A 7 -4.42 7.60 2.50
N ARG A 8 -5.27 8.31 1.73
CA ARG A 8 -6.18 7.68 0.77
C ARG A 8 -5.41 7.03 -0.39
N LEU A 9 -4.32 7.66 -0.83
CA LEU A 9 -3.46 7.11 -1.88
C LEU A 9 -2.74 5.86 -1.38
N GLU A 10 -2.14 5.90 -0.19
CA GLU A 10 -1.48 4.76 0.43
C GLU A 10 -2.46 3.60 0.68
N LEU A 11 -3.69 3.89 1.16
CA LEU A 11 -4.74 2.88 1.30
C LEU A 11 -5.10 2.23 -0.03
N ALA A 12 -5.29 3.02 -1.09
CA ALA A 12 -5.61 2.51 -2.41
C ALA A 12 -4.50 1.60 -2.97
N TYR A 13 -3.24 1.98 -2.76
CA TYR A 13 -2.10 1.15 -3.17
C TYR A 13 -1.93 -0.08 -2.29
N SER A 14 -2.09 0.05 -0.97
CA SER A 14 -2.12 -1.11 -0.07
C SER A 14 -3.17 -2.12 -0.54
N LEU A 15 -4.38 -1.65 -0.86
CA LEU A 15 -5.44 -2.51 -1.39
C LEU A 15 -5.05 -3.16 -2.73
N MET A 16 -4.52 -2.38 -3.68
CA MET A 16 -4.06 -2.89 -4.98
C MET A 16 -3.00 -3.98 -4.84
N PHE A 17 -2.08 -3.84 -3.89
CA PHE A 17 -1.02 -4.83 -3.63
C PHE A 17 -1.49 -6.06 -2.85
N THR A 18 -2.67 -6.02 -2.23
CA THR A 18 -3.18 -7.11 -1.39
C THR A 18 -4.41 -7.81 -1.94
N LEU A 19 -5.06 -7.26 -2.96
CA LEU A 19 -6.13 -7.94 -3.68
C LEU A 19 -5.58 -9.07 -4.57
N PRO A 20 -6.39 -10.11 -4.86
CA PRO A 20 -6.01 -11.14 -5.82
C PRO A 20 -5.71 -10.57 -7.19
N GLY A 21 -4.64 -11.06 -7.81
CA GLY A 21 -4.22 -10.64 -9.15
C GLY A 21 -2.84 -9.99 -9.17
N THR A 22 -2.49 -9.44 -10.33
CA THR A 22 -1.20 -8.78 -10.55
C THR A 22 -1.37 -7.27 -10.45
N PRO A 23 -0.72 -6.61 -9.48
CA PRO A 23 -0.75 -5.16 -9.39
C PRO A 23 -0.03 -4.54 -10.59
N VAL A 24 -0.63 -3.51 -11.18
CA VAL A 24 -0.06 -2.77 -12.31
C VAL A 24 0.11 -1.31 -11.89
N LEU A 25 1.34 -0.85 -11.88
CA LEU A 25 1.70 0.55 -11.66
C LEU A 25 2.06 1.19 -13.00
N ARG A 26 1.57 2.38 -13.23
CA ARG A 26 2.04 3.23 -14.31
C ARG A 26 3.20 4.09 -13.79
N TYR A 27 4.14 4.48 -14.66
CA TYR A 27 5.18 5.43 -14.28
C TYR A 27 4.57 6.73 -13.74
N GLY A 28 5.15 7.26 -12.68
CA GLY A 28 4.67 8.43 -11.97
C GLY A 28 3.67 8.13 -10.85
N ASP A 29 2.99 6.98 -10.87
CA ASP A 29 2.13 6.55 -9.76
C ASP A 29 2.94 6.43 -8.47
N GLU A 30 4.17 5.94 -8.55
CA GLU A 30 5.11 5.81 -7.42
C GLU A 30 5.53 7.15 -6.81
N LEU A 31 5.42 8.24 -7.57
CA LEU A 31 5.66 9.60 -7.07
C LEU A 31 4.39 10.28 -6.55
N GLY A 32 3.22 9.71 -6.85
CA GLY A 32 1.96 10.39 -6.65
C GLY A 32 1.77 11.58 -7.60
N MET A 33 2.24 11.47 -8.85
CA MET A 33 2.01 12.48 -9.88
C MET A 33 0.52 12.74 -10.07
N GLY A 34 0.17 13.99 -10.32
CA GLY A 34 -1.19 14.39 -10.66
C GLY A 34 -1.54 14.16 -12.13
N ASP A 35 -2.77 14.54 -12.47
CA ASP A 35 -3.28 14.55 -13.84
C ASP A 35 -3.40 15.99 -14.34
N ASP A 36 -3.08 16.24 -15.62
CA ASP A 36 -3.36 17.51 -16.28
C ASP A 36 -4.76 17.46 -16.91
N LEU A 37 -5.75 17.93 -16.16
CA LEU A 37 -7.16 17.89 -16.56
C LEU A 37 -7.48 18.84 -17.75
N SER A 38 -6.56 19.67 -18.20
CA SER A 38 -6.71 20.49 -19.41
C SER A 38 -6.55 19.66 -20.69
N LEU A 39 -5.88 18.51 -20.58
CA LEU A 39 -5.65 17.60 -21.69
C LEU A 39 -6.83 16.65 -21.88
N LYS A 40 -7.08 16.27 -23.14
CA LYS A 40 -8.23 15.43 -23.49
C LYS A 40 -7.99 13.94 -23.22
N GLU A 41 -9.04 13.24 -22.87
CA GLU A 41 -9.10 11.78 -22.73
C GLU A 41 -7.98 11.23 -21.83
N ARG A 42 -7.32 10.16 -22.30
CA ARG A 42 -6.25 9.50 -21.54
C ARG A 42 -4.94 10.29 -21.51
N THR A 43 -4.81 11.35 -22.30
CA THR A 43 -3.60 12.17 -22.31
C THR A 43 -3.41 12.89 -20.99
N CYS A 44 -4.51 13.28 -20.34
CA CYS A 44 -4.47 13.97 -19.04
C CYS A 44 -3.68 13.20 -17.97
N CYS A 45 -3.78 11.88 -17.97
CA CYS A 45 -3.08 11.02 -17.01
C CYS A 45 -1.80 10.38 -17.58
N ARG A 46 -1.31 10.83 -18.75
CA ARG A 46 -0.11 10.32 -19.43
C ARG A 46 0.94 11.40 -19.67
N THR A 47 0.98 12.36 -18.75
CA THR A 47 2.00 13.41 -18.78
C THR A 47 3.40 12.82 -18.59
N PRO A 48 4.45 13.47 -19.13
CA PRO A 48 5.82 12.98 -18.98
C PRO A 48 6.26 12.88 -17.53
N MET A 49 7.18 11.95 -17.25
CA MET A 49 7.74 11.71 -15.92
C MET A 49 8.46 12.95 -15.39
N GLN A 50 8.22 13.25 -14.12
CA GLN A 50 8.84 14.36 -13.40
C GLN A 50 10.11 13.87 -12.68
N TRP A 51 11.28 14.03 -13.34
CA TRP A 51 12.55 13.50 -12.81
C TRP A 51 13.22 14.42 -11.82
N SER A 52 13.15 15.75 -12.04
CA SER A 52 13.84 16.75 -11.23
C SER A 52 13.13 18.11 -11.28
N THR A 53 13.68 19.10 -10.60
CA THR A 53 13.22 20.49 -10.64
C THR A 53 13.75 21.27 -11.88
N GLU A 54 14.50 20.61 -12.76
CA GLU A 54 14.97 21.25 -13.99
C GLU A 54 13.81 21.51 -14.98
N PRO A 55 14.01 22.43 -15.96
CA PRO A 55 12.99 22.71 -16.96
C PRO A 55 12.40 21.44 -17.59
N ASN A 56 11.08 21.42 -17.79
CA ASN A 56 10.31 20.24 -18.22
C ASN A 56 10.49 19.04 -17.26
N GLY A 57 10.69 19.29 -15.97
CA GLY A 57 10.87 18.23 -14.98
C GLY A 57 12.10 17.35 -15.24
N GLY A 58 13.10 17.83 -16.00
CA GLY A 58 14.25 17.03 -16.43
C GLY A 58 13.91 15.95 -17.47
N PHE A 59 12.69 15.93 -18.01
CA PHE A 59 12.26 14.92 -18.98
C PHE A 59 12.86 15.17 -20.38
N THR A 60 12.90 16.43 -20.82
CA THR A 60 13.41 16.81 -22.14
C THR A 60 14.00 18.23 -22.12
N LYS A 61 14.97 18.46 -23.01
CA LYS A 61 15.53 19.80 -23.28
C LYS A 61 14.77 20.56 -24.37
N SER A 62 13.73 19.96 -24.97
CA SER A 62 12.92 20.60 -25.99
C SER A 62 12.04 21.69 -25.38
N ASP A 63 12.00 22.87 -26.02
CA ASP A 63 11.10 23.95 -25.61
C ASP A 63 9.63 23.67 -25.94
N LYS A 64 9.37 22.64 -26.76
CA LYS A 64 8.02 22.25 -27.20
C LYS A 64 7.83 20.72 -27.10
N PRO A 65 7.65 20.17 -25.89
CA PRO A 65 7.32 18.76 -25.75
C PRO A 65 5.95 18.47 -26.36
N VAL A 66 5.76 17.29 -26.93
CA VAL A 66 4.48 16.86 -27.54
C VAL A 66 3.34 16.83 -26.51
N VAL A 67 3.65 16.39 -25.30
CA VAL A 67 2.76 16.47 -24.14
C VAL A 67 3.51 17.29 -23.08
N PRO A 68 2.90 18.34 -22.54
CA PRO A 68 3.56 19.16 -21.51
C PRO A 68 3.75 18.36 -20.22
N VAL A 69 4.84 18.67 -19.53
CA VAL A 69 5.03 18.24 -18.13
C VAL A 69 4.18 19.13 -17.24
N ILE A 70 3.61 18.59 -16.17
CA ILE A 70 2.85 19.39 -15.22
C ILE A 70 3.82 20.36 -14.52
N SER A 71 3.67 21.67 -14.79
CA SER A 71 4.55 22.72 -14.26
C SER A 71 3.96 23.45 -13.07
N ASP A 72 2.62 23.48 -12.98
CA ASP A 72 1.92 24.33 -12.04
C ASP A 72 1.16 23.56 -10.97
N GLY A 73 0.85 24.27 -9.89
CA GLY A 73 0.06 23.74 -8.78
C GLY A 73 0.79 22.70 -7.93
N PRO A 74 0.07 22.02 -7.02
CA PRO A 74 0.69 21.13 -6.04
C PRO A 74 1.30 19.86 -6.64
N TYR A 75 1.03 19.57 -7.91
CA TYR A 75 1.56 18.42 -8.65
C TYR A 75 2.60 18.81 -9.70
N GLY A 76 2.97 20.08 -9.78
CA GLY A 76 4.05 20.53 -10.66
C GLY A 76 5.39 19.89 -10.30
N TYR A 77 6.28 19.76 -11.29
CA TYR A 77 7.57 19.08 -11.11
C TYR A 77 8.50 19.73 -10.07
N GLU A 78 8.25 21.00 -9.70
CA GLU A 78 8.94 21.66 -8.59
C GLU A 78 8.57 21.07 -7.22
N HIS A 79 7.39 20.46 -7.09
CA HIS A 79 6.87 19.89 -5.86
C HIS A 79 6.84 18.36 -5.85
N VAL A 80 6.64 17.75 -7.01
CA VAL A 80 6.57 16.30 -7.16
C VAL A 80 7.58 15.85 -8.20
N ASN A 81 8.70 15.31 -7.76
CA ASN A 81 9.73 14.77 -8.66
C ASN A 81 10.54 13.65 -8.02
N ALA A 82 11.13 12.80 -8.87
CA ALA A 82 11.88 11.64 -8.43
C ALA A 82 13.16 11.99 -7.64
N ALA A 83 13.86 13.06 -8.03
CA ALA A 83 15.15 13.43 -7.41
C ALA A 83 14.98 13.85 -5.95
N GLU A 84 13.96 14.65 -5.66
CA GLU A 84 13.63 15.10 -4.31
C GLU A 84 13.09 13.93 -3.47
N GLN A 85 12.17 13.16 -4.03
CA GLN A 85 11.56 12.05 -3.31
C GLN A 85 12.53 10.93 -2.96
N ARG A 86 13.59 10.70 -3.74
CA ARG A 86 14.65 9.74 -3.37
C ARG A 86 15.41 10.12 -2.10
N ARG A 87 15.49 11.42 -1.79
CA ARG A 87 16.18 11.94 -0.60
C ARG A 87 15.31 11.95 0.65
N ASP A 88 14.00 11.95 0.49
CA ASP A 88 13.05 11.96 1.60
C ASP A 88 12.58 10.54 1.93
N PRO A 89 13.01 9.96 3.08
CA PRO A 89 12.59 8.62 3.51
C PRO A 89 11.08 8.45 3.63
N ASN A 90 10.35 9.55 3.84
CA ASN A 90 8.91 9.57 4.01
C ASN A 90 8.15 9.89 2.72
N SER A 91 8.85 10.03 1.59
CA SER A 91 8.24 10.29 0.29
C SER A 91 7.32 9.17 -0.16
N MET A 92 6.47 9.48 -1.15
CA MET A 92 5.62 8.47 -1.79
C MET A 92 6.44 7.41 -2.52
N LEU A 93 7.54 7.82 -3.19
CA LEU A 93 8.46 6.92 -3.87
C LEU A 93 9.07 5.89 -2.91
N ASN A 94 9.64 6.35 -1.80
CA ASN A 94 10.26 5.46 -0.81
C ASN A 94 9.21 4.59 -0.09
N TRP A 95 8.01 5.10 0.14
CA TRP A 95 6.90 4.31 0.65
C TRP A 95 6.51 3.20 -0.35
N THR A 96 6.35 3.55 -1.65
CA THR A 96 6.01 2.59 -2.70
C THR A 96 7.07 1.51 -2.83
N GLU A 97 8.36 1.87 -2.75
CA GLU A 97 9.45 0.89 -2.75
C GLU A 97 9.33 -0.09 -1.58
N ARG A 98 9.08 0.40 -0.36
CA ARG A 98 8.90 -0.45 0.83
C ARG A 98 7.72 -1.41 0.69
N ILE A 99 6.58 -0.93 0.19
CA ILE A 99 5.39 -1.77 0.05
C ILE A 99 5.59 -2.86 -1.02
N ILE A 100 6.29 -2.52 -2.13
CA ILE A 100 6.65 -3.50 -3.17
C ILE A 100 7.60 -4.56 -2.63
N ARG A 101 8.61 -4.18 -1.85
CA ARG A 101 9.52 -5.14 -1.20
C ARG A 101 8.74 -6.06 -0.29
N MET A 102 7.88 -5.51 0.58
CA MET A 102 7.05 -6.32 1.47
C MET A 102 6.12 -7.26 0.70
N ARG A 103 5.51 -6.80 -0.39
CA ARG A 103 4.67 -7.65 -1.25
C ARG A 103 5.42 -8.86 -1.81
N LYS A 104 6.70 -8.72 -2.13
CA LYS A 104 7.56 -9.82 -2.59
C LYS A 104 7.90 -10.81 -1.47
N GLU A 105 7.87 -10.37 -0.22
CA GLU A 105 8.11 -11.21 0.97
C GLU A 105 6.87 -11.97 1.45
N VAL A 106 5.71 -11.74 0.83
CA VAL A 106 4.44 -12.40 1.14
C VAL A 106 3.89 -13.17 -0.07
N PRO A 107 4.51 -14.32 -0.42
CA PRO A 107 4.11 -15.11 -1.56
C PRO A 107 2.67 -15.63 -1.45
N GLU A 108 2.10 -15.68 -0.25
CA GLU A 108 0.74 -16.10 0.03
C GLU A 108 -0.28 -15.33 -0.82
N VAL A 109 -0.07 -14.03 -1.05
CA VAL A 109 -0.98 -13.22 -1.88
C VAL A 109 -0.97 -13.62 -3.36
N GLY A 110 0.13 -14.24 -3.82
CA GLY A 110 0.25 -14.69 -5.22
C GLY A 110 -0.17 -16.16 -5.46
N TRP A 111 -0.01 -17.00 -4.45
CA TRP A 111 -0.15 -18.44 -4.56
C TRP A 111 -1.19 -19.05 -3.62
N GLY A 112 -1.63 -18.30 -2.60
CA GLY A 112 -2.54 -18.75 -1.57
C GLY A 112 -3.99 -18.63 -1.95
N GLU A 113 -4.81 -19.36 -1.22
CA GLU A 113 -6.25 -19.17 -1.19
C GLU A 113 -6.58 -18.00 -0.25
N PHE A 114 -7.62 -17.23 -0.56
CA PHE A 114 -8.00 -16.11 0.28
C PHE A 114 -9.42 -16.23 0.83
N GLU A 115 -9.60 -15.64 2.00
CA GLU A 115 -10.87 -15.54 2.69
C GLU A 115 -11.10 -14.11 3.19
N ILE A 116 -12.33 -13.61 3.05
CA ILE A 116 -12.73 -12.33 3.63
C ILE A 116 -13.27 -12.62 5.04
N LEU A 117 -12.60 -12.06 6.05
CA LEU A 117 -12.96 -12.23 7.44
C LEU A 117 -14.04 -11.22 7.86
N LYS A 118 -14.90 -11.63 8.79
CA LYS A 118 -15.92 -10.76 9.38
C LYS A 118 -15.29 -9.89 10.48
N THR A 119 -15.36 -8.57 10.30
CA THR A 119 -14.89 -7.58 11.27
C THR A 119 -16.02 -6.95 12.10
N GLY A 120 -17.28 -7.16 11.68
CA GLY A 120 -18.43 -6.47 12.29
C GLY A 120 -18.56 -5.00 11.90
N ASP A 121 -17.58 -4.41 11.24
CA ASP A 121 -17.61 -3.02 10.74
C ASP A 121 -17.60 -3.03 9.20
N ALA A 122 -18.65 -2.46 8.59
CA ALA A 122 -18.81 -2.42 7.13
C ALA A 122 -17.77 -1.52 6.43
N ALA A 123 -17.07 -0.65 7.16
CA ALA A 123 -16.01 0.19 6.62
C ALA A 123 -14.64 -0.50 6.64
N VAL A 124 -14.53 -1.69 7.22
CA VAL A 124 -13.27 -2.41 7.37
C VAL A 124 -13.28 -3.69 6.55
N LEU A 125 -12.33 -3.79 5.63
CA LEU A 125 -12.05 -5.01 4.88
C LEU A 125 -10.90 -5.77 5.55
N ALA A 126 -11.11 -7.04 5.85
CA ALA A 126 -10.10 -7.97 6.33
C ALA A 126 -9.97 -9.14 5.34
N ILE A 127 -8.78 -9.34 4.78
CA ILE A 127 -8.49 -10.42 3.84
C ILE A 127 -7.37 -11.27 4.40
N ARG A 128 -7.61 -12.58 4.59
CA ARG A 128 -6.58 -13.56 4.94
C ARG A 128 -6.20 -14.36 3.70
N TYR A 129 -4.91 -14.64 3.55
CA TYR A 129 -4.37 -15.58 2.56
C TYR A 129 -3.62 -16.69 3.28
N ASP A 130 -3.84 -17.92 2.82
CA ASP A 130 -3.23 -19.12 3.36
C ASP A 130 -2.43 -19.85 2.27
N TRP A 131 -1.15 -20.14 2.54
CA TRP A 131 -0.28 -20.88 1.64
C TRP A 131 0.83 -21.61 2.39
N ARG A 132 1.01 -22.94 2.16
CA ARG A 132 2.06 -23.79 2.76
C ARG A 132 2.19 -23.61 4.29
N ASN A 133 1.10 -23.70 5.00
CA ASN A 133 1.03 -23.51 6.47
C ASN A 133 1.43 -22.11 6.97
N ASN A 134 1.50 -21.12 6.10
CA ASN A 134 1.67 -19.73 6.46
C ASN A 134 0.43 -18.93 6.12
N SER A 135 0.12 -17.95 6.94
CA SER A 135 -1.02 -17.07 6.72
C SER A 135 -0.60 -15.61 6.84
N VAL A 136 -1.16 -14.78 5.98
CA VAL A 136 -1.05 -13.33 6.06
C VAL A 136 -2.44 -12.71 6.09
N LEU A 137 -2.56 -11.61 6.78
CA LEU A 137 -3.82 -10.89 6.97
C LEU A 137 -3.63 -9.42 6.64
N PHE A 138 -4.53 -8.88 5.85
CA PHE A 138 -4.56 -7.49 5.45
C PHE A 138 -5.84 -6.82 5.93
N LEU A 139 -5.69 -5.71 6.63
CA LEU A 139 -6.79 -4.90 7.15
C LEU A 139 -6.77 -3.53 6.48
N HIS A 140 -7.93 -3.04 6.04
CA HIS A 140 -8.10 -1.76 5.37
C HIS A 140 -9.34 -1.03 5.92
N ASN A 141 -9.15 0.18 6.45
CA ASN A 141 -10.23 1.05 6.90
C ASN A 141 -10.57 2.08 5.79
N PHE A 142 -11.75 1.99 5.20
CA PHE A 142 -12.21 2.93 4.16
C PHE A 142 -12.87 4.20 4.74
N ALA A 143 -13.12 4.24 6.05
CA ALA A 143 -13.65 5.42 6.69
C ALA A 143 -12.56 6.49 6.90
N LYS A 144 -12.96 7.76 6.92
CA LYS A 144 -12.08 8.87 7.28
C LYS A 144 -11.72 8.90 8.77
N ASP A 145 -12.56 8.27 9.59
CA ASP A 145 -12.42 8.23 11.04
C ASP A 145 -11.77 6.92 11.48
N PRO A 146 -11.05 6.89 12.61
CA PRO A 146 -10.51 5.67 13.16
C PRO A 146 -11.61 4.64 13.43
N ARG A 147 -11.25 3.35 13.28
CA ARG A 147 -12.12 2.21 13.58
C ARG A 147 -11.43 1.26 14.53
N GLU A 148 -12.11 0.97 15.62
CA GLU A 148 -11.73 -0.07 16.56
C GLU A 148 -12.71 -1.22 16.41
N PHE A 149 -12.20 -2.43 16.24
CA PHE A 149 -13.03 -3.61 16.00
C PHE A 149 -12.33 -4.87 16.49
N GLU A 150 -13.15 -5.88 16.81
CA GLU A 150 -12.68 -7.21 17.15
C GLU A 150 -12.94 -8.19 15.99
N PHE A 151 -11.98 -9.09 15.77
CA PHE A 151 -12.14 -10.15 14.78
C PHE A 151 -11.35 -11.39 15.18
N SER A 152 -11.73 -12.53 14.62
CA SER A 152 -10.96 -13.78 14.70
C SER A 152 -10.18 -13.98 13.42
N THR A 153 -8.96 -14.49 13.52
CA THR A 153 -8.18 -14.92 12.35
C THR A 153 -8.77 -16.15 11.68
N GLY A 154 -9.65 -16.89 12.34
CA GLY A 154 -10.17 -18.20 11.88
C GLY A 154 -9.13 -19.30 11.95
N ILE A 155 -7.96 -19.07 12.54
CA ILE A 155 -6.89 -20.07 12.70
C ILE A 155 -6.89 -20.51 14.15
N GLU A 156 -7.06 -21.82 14.37
CA GLU A 156 -7.11 -22.39 15.70
C GLU A 156 -5.72 -22.55 16.33
N GLY A 157 -5.69 -22.47 17.66
CA GLY A 157 -4.51 -22.69 18.48
C GLY A 157 -3.58 -21.47 18.54
N LYS A 158 -2.45 -21.64 19.21
CA LYS A 158 -1.48 -20.57 19.51
C LYS A 158 -0.95 -19.79 18.33
N ILE A 159 -1.02 -20.35 17.10
CA ILE A 159 -0.59 -19.68 15.89
C ILE A 159 -1.52 -18.50 15.60
N GLY A 160 -2.84 -18.71 15.74
CA GLY A 160 -3.84 -17.67 15.53
C GLY A 160 -3.82 -16.54 16.56
N ASP A 161 -3.18 -16.75 17.70
CA ASP A 161 -3.19 -15.80 18.83
C ASP A 161 -2.23 -14.61 18.63
N ARG A 162 -1.36 -14.63 17.63
CA ARG A 162 -0.37 -13.58 17.40
C ARG A 162 -0.40 -13.07 15.98
N LEU A 163 -0.44 -11.74 15.85
CA LEU A 163 -0.30 -11.02 14.58
C LEU A 163 0.94 -10.15 14.63
N VAL A 164 1.90 -10.43 13.74
CA VAL A 164 3.12 -9.64 13.60
C VAL A 164 2.95 -8.67 12.45
N ASN A 165 2.91 -7.37 12.74
CA ASN A 165 2.82 -6.35 11.69
C ASN A 165 4.10 -6.35 10.86
N LEU A 166 3.93 -6.37 9.54
CA LEU A 166 5.03 -6.44 8.57
C LEU A 166 5.57 -5.05 8.18
N LEU A 167 4.81 -4.00 8.45
CA LEU A 167 5.14 -2.63 8.04
C LEU A 167 5.59 -1.75 9.21
N THR A 168 5.10 -2.05 10.41
CA THR A 168 5.35 -1.26 11.62
C THR A 168 5.56 -2.17 12.83
N ALA A 169 5.77 -1.59 14.00
CA ALA A 169 5.94 -2.34 15.26
C ALA A 169 4.61 -2.65 15.99
N ASP A 170 3.47 -2.32 15.41
CA ASP A 170 2.15 -2.57 16.02
C ASP A 170 1.76 -4.04 15.86
N HIS A 171 2.19 -4.88 16.75
CA HIS A 171 1.79 -6.28 16.81
C HIS A 171 0.47 -6.40 17.57
N SER A 172 -0.29 -7.49 17.34
CA SER A 172 -1.51 -7.78 18.08
C SER A 172 -1.44 -9.18 18.67
N THR A 173 -1.99 -9.32 19.89
CA THR A 173 -2.18 -10.61 20.55
C THR A 173 -3.67 -10.77 20.82
N ALA A 174 -4.20 -11.96 20.57
CA ALA A 174 -5.58 -12.28 20.84
C ALA A 174 -5.87 -12.24 22.34
N GLY A 175 -7.06 -11.77 22.70
CA GLY A 175 -7.58 -11.84 24.05
C GLY A 175 -7.99 -13.27 24.45
N GLU A 176 -8.51 -13.42 25.67
CA GLU A 176 -8.98 -14.73 26.20
C GLU A 176 -10.12 -15.35 25.36
N ASN A 177 -10.85 -14.52 24.62
CA ASN A 177 -11.90 -14.94 23.69
C ASN A 177 -11.38 -15.40 22.32
N GLY A 178 -10.06 -15.44 22.12
CA GLY A 178 -9.42 -15.80 20.84
C GLY A 178 -9.60 -14.76 19.73
N LYS A 179 -9.99 -13.51 20.08
CA LYS A 179 -10.15 -12.43 19.12
C LYS A 179 -9.06 -11.37 19.27
N HIS A 180 -8.71 -10.77 18.17
CA HIS A 180 -7.84 -9.60 18.12
C HIS A 180 -8.67 -8.32 18.18
N CYS A 181 -8.27 -7.38 19.02
CA CYS A 181 -8.78 -6.01 19.03
C CYS A 181 -7.75 -5.12 18.32
N VAL A 182 -8.16 -4.45 17.25
CA VAL A 182 -7.28 -3.60 16.43
C VAL A 182 -7.96 -2.27 16.19
N CYS A 183 -7.19 -1.19 16.36
CA CYS A 183 -7.57 0.15 15.97
C CYS A 183 -6.82 0.52 14.66
N LEU A 184 -7.57 0.90 13.62
CA LEU A 184 -7.04 1.46 12.39
C LEU A 184 -7.38 2.94 12.33
N GLU A 185 -6.41 3.77 12.03
CA GLU A 185 -6.60 5.19 11.77
C GLU A 185 -7.53 5.40 10.56
N GLY A 186 -8.04 6.60 10.39
CA GLY A 186 -8.81 6.95 9.20
C GLY A 186 -7.99 6.73 7.92
N TYR A 187 -8.52 5.94 7.01
CA TYR A 187 -7.83 5.43 5.81
C TYR A 187 -6.58 4.59 6.12
N GLY A 188 -6.51 4.04 7.35
CA GLY A 188 -5.41 3.20 7.80
C GLY A 188 -5.49 1.78 7.24
N TYR A 189 -4.34 1.12 7.23
CA TYR A 189 -4.20 -0.29 6.83
C TYR A 189 -3.15 -0.97 7.69
N ARG A 190 -3.22 -2.32 7.78
CA ARG A 190 -2.20 -3.14 8.44
C ARG A 190 -1.97 -4.42 7.62
N TRP A 191 -0.72 -4.84 7.60
CA TRP A 191 -0.29 -6.10 6.98
C TRP A 191 0.29 -6.97 8.08
N TYR A 192 -0.34 -8.08 8.36
CA TYR A 192 0.06 -8.98 9.43
C TYR A 192 0.50 -10.34 8.91
N ARG A 193 1.55 -10.88 9.50
CA ARG A 193 1.83 -12.30 9.51
C ARG A 193 1.09 -12.92 10.67
N VAL A 194 0.34 -14.00 10.44
CA VAL A 194 -0.30 -14.77 11.50
C VAL A 194 0.72 -15.72 12.11
N GLY A 195 0.81 -15.75 13.44
CA GLY A 195 1.81 -16.53 14.18
C GLY A 195 3.11 -15.77 14.44
N GLY A 196 4.17 -16.52 14.74
CA GLY A 196 5.50 -15.97 15.00
C GLY A 196 6.31 -15.74 13.74
N LEU A 197 7.55 -15.26 13.93
CA LEU A 197 8.52 -15.08 12.84
C LEU A 197 9.26 -16.40 12.51
N ASP A 198 8.81 -17.52 13.03
CA ASP A 198 9.44 -18.84 12.83
C ASP A 198 9.52 -19.27 11.37
N TYR A 199 8.67 -18.68 10.51
CA TYR A 199 8.76 -18.88 9.06
C TYR A 199 10.08 -18.37 8.46
N LEU A 200 10.72 -17.35 9.07
CA LEU A 200 12.04 -16.85 8.62
C LEU A 200 13.12 -17.87 8.85
N LEU A 201 13.04 -18.63 9.92
CA LEU A 201 14.00 -19.71 10.24
C LEU A 201 13.84 -20.90 9.27
N LYS A 202 12.61 -21.20 8.83
CA LYS A 202 12.34 -22.26 7.85
C LYS A 202 12.74 -21.92 6.43
N ARG A 203 12.96 -20.63 6.11
CA ARG A 203 13.35 -20.15 4.78
C ARG A 203 14.83 -20.36 4.48
N THR A 204 15.65 -20.59 5.51
CA THR A 204 17.10 -20.85 5.40
C THR A 204 17.45 -22.33 5.20
N GLU A 205 16.47 -23.22 5.13
CA GLU A 205 16.65 -24.68 4.94
C GLU A 205 16.43 -25.15 3.49
N PHE A 206 16.65 -24.27 2.48
CA PHE A 206 16.62 -24.63 1.05
C PHE A 206 17.97 -24.40 0.40
#